data_d46374e418ef64e74c5f11ac8df5125f
#
_entry.id   d46374e418ef64e74c5f11ac8df5125f
#
_cell.length_a   1.000
_cell.length_b   1.000
_cell.length_c   1.000
_cell.angle_alpha   90.00
_cell.angle_beta   90.00
_cell.angle_gamma   90.00
#
_symmetry.space_group_name_H-M   'P 1'
#
loop_
_entity.id
_entity.type
_entity.pdbx_description
1 polymer ?
#
loop_
_entity_poly.entity_id
_entity_poly.type
_entity_poly.pdbx_seq_one_letter_code
_entity_poly.pdbx_strand_id
1 'polypeptide(L)'
;MSQQDIVIVAAARTAVGKFGGTLAKTPASELGAAVIQSLLQRARLEGGQIGEVILGQVLAAGVGQNPARQAVIKAGLPNSVPGMTINKVCGSGLKAVMLAAQAIRDGDSEIVIAGGQESMSMSPHVLNGSRDGQRMGDWKMVDSMIVDGLWDVYNQYHMGITAENVAKQYGITREAQDALALASQLKAAAAQEAGRFKDEIVPFSIAQKKGDPVLFSADEFINKRTSAEALAGLRPAFDKAGSVTAGNASGLNDGAAAVVVMSAAKASALGLTPLARIASYASAGLDPKIMGMGPVPAARKALERAGWKPQDLDLLEINEAFAAQACAVNQEMGWDTSKVNVNGGAIAIGHPIGASGCRILVTLLHEMIKRDARKGIASLCIGGGMGVALTVER
;
A
#
# COMPACT_ATOMS: atom_id res chain seq x y z
N MET A 1 11.76 -25.21 2.72
CA MET A 1 11.46 -24.55 1.42
C MET A 1 11.96 -25.44 0.30
N SER A 2 11.15 -25.64 -0.73
CA SER A 2 11.62 -26.28 -1.96
C SER A 2 12.46 -25.29 -2.78
N GLN A 3 13.35 -25.78 -3.66
CA GLN A 3 14.15 -24.89 -4.52
C GLN A 3 13.30 -24.05 -5.49
N GLN A 4 12.08 -24.49 -5.78
CA GLN A 4 11.13 -23.79 -6.65
C GLN A 4 10.25 -22.77 -5.91
N ASP A 5 10.33 -22.70 -4.57
CA ASP A 5 9.59 -21.69 -3.80
C ASP A 5 10.03 -20.28 -4.21
N ILE A 6 9.08 -19.38 -4.29
CA ILE A 6 9.34 -17.96 -4.52
C ILE A 6 9.51 -17.28 -3.16
N VAL A 7 10.61 -16.58 -3.00
CA VAL A 7 10.99 -15.96 -1.72
C VAL A 7 11.21 -14.47 -1.85
N ILE A 8 11.02 -13.77 -0.74
CA ILE A 8 11.35 -12.36 -0.56
C ILE A 8 12.63 -12.29 0.28
N VAL A 9 13.66 -11.63 -0.23
CA VAL A 9 14.99 -11.56 0.43
C VAL A 9 15.29 -10.18 1.02
N ALA A 10 14.61 -9.13 0.56
CA ALA A 10 14.71 -7.79 1.12
C ALA A 10 13.38 -7.06 1.00
N ALA A 11 13.11 -6.19 1.95
CA ALA A 11 11.90 -5.38 2.02
C ALA A 11 12.23 -3.99 2.57
N ALA A 12 11.69 -2.93 1.96
CA ALA A 12 11.92 -1.56 2.38
C ALA A 12 10.77 -0.64 1.95
N ARG A 13 10.58 0.46 2.69
CA ARG A 13 9.64 1.53 2.35
C ARG A 13 10.21 2.89 2.73
N THR A 14 9.74 3.95 2.13
CA THR A 14 9.90 5.28 2.69
C THR A 14 9.03 5.43 3.95
N ALA A 15 9.31 6.41 4.78
CA ALA A 15 8.28 6.95 5.65
C ALA A 15 7.14 7.50 4.78
N VAL A 16 5.93 7.54 5.32
CA VAL A 16 4.73 8.01 4.63
C VAL A 16 4.51 9.49 4.95
N GLY A 17 4.49 10.32 3.89
CA GLY A 17 4.17 11.74 3.97
C GLY A 17 2.66 11.99 3.98
N LYS A 18 2.22 13.04 4.68
CA LYS A 18 0.84 13.51 4.59
C LYS A 18 0.65 14.38 3.35
N PHE A 19 -0.57 14.50 2.89
CA PHE A 19 -0.95 15.40 1.79
C PHE A 19 -0.52 16.85 2.07
N GLY A 20 0.18 17.44 1.12
CA GLY A 20 0.72 18.79 1.27
C GLY A 20 1.84 18.92 2.32
N GLY A 21 2.36 17.79 2.86
CA GLY A 21 3.39 17.74 3.88
C GLY A 21 4.82 17.75 3.34
N THR A 22 5.71 17.11 4.07
CA THR A 22 7.16 17.15 3.81
C THR A 22 7.53 16.58 2.43
N LEU A 23 6.80 15.56 1.92
CA LEU A 23 7.03 14.96 0.60
C LEU A 23 6.23 15.63 -0.54
N ALA A 24 5.47 16.70 -0.29
CA ALA A 24 4.50 17.26 -1.24
C ALA A 24 5.07 17.69 -2.61
N LYS A 25 6.37 17.90 -2.72
CA LYS A 25 7.05 18.27 -3.96
C LYS A 25 8.01 17.20 -4.47
N THR A 26 7.94 16.00 -3.91
CA THR A 26 8.80 14.87 -4.28
C THR A 26 8.08 13.98 -5.27
N PRO A 27 8.57 13.82 -6.50
CA PRO A 27 8.00 12.89 -7.47
C PRO A 27 8.01 11.45 -6.94
N ALA A 28 6.93 10.70 -7.21
CA ALA A 28 6.83 9.31 -6.79
C ALA A 28 8.03 8.46 -7.26
N SER A 29 8.55 8.74 -8.47
CA SER A 29 9.71 8.03 -9.02
C SER A 29 11.03 8.29 -8.26
N GLU A 30 11.14 9.36 -7.48
CA GLU A 30 12.29 9.60 -6.59
C GLU A 30 12.16 8.78 -5.30
N LEU A 31 10.95 8.68 -4.76
CA LEU A 31 10.66 7.81 -3.62
C LEU A 31 10.91 6.33 -3.97
N GLY A 32 10.42 5.91 -5.15
CA GLY A 32 10.68 4.56 -5.68
C GLY A 32 12.17 4.28 -5.87
N ALA A 33 12.92 5.24 -6.43
CA ALA A 33 14.37 5.11 -6.62
C ALA A 33 15.12 4.93 -5.30
N ALA A 34 14.77 5.69 -4.27
CA ALA A 34 15.39 5.55 -2.94
C ALA A 34 15.15 4.17 -2.33
N VAL A 35 13.92 3.63 -2.48
CA VAL A 35 13.60 2.27 -2.03
C VAL A 35 14.38 1.22 -2.81
N ILE A 36 14.47 1.33 -4.14
CA ILE A 36 15.25 0.43 -5.01
C ILE A 36 16.73 0.42 -4.56
N GLN A 37 17.35 1.58 -4.38
CA GLN A 37 18.73 1.70 -3.92
C GLN A 37 18.95 1.01 -2.57
N SER A 38 18.05 1.23 -1.62
CA SER A 38 18.11 0.59 -0.31
C SER A 38 17.97 -0.94 -0.40
N LEU A 39 17.10 -1.44 -1.28
CA LEU A 39 16.92 -2.88 -1.48
C LEU A 39 18.18 -3.54 -2.06
N LEU A 40 18.84 -2.91 -3.02
CA LEU A 40 20.11 -3.40 -3.58
C LEU A 40 21.18 -3.49 -2.50
N GLN A 41 21.30 -2.46 -1.66
CA GLN A 41 22.24 -2.46 -0.54
C GLN A 41 21.93 -3.55 0.51
N ARG A 42 20.67 -3.69 0.91
CA ARG A 42 20.21 -4.69 1.89
C ARG A 42 20.43 -6.11 1.42
N ALA A 43 20.15 -6.37 0.15
CA ALA A 43 20.33 -7.68 -0.48
C ALA A 43 21.76 -7.89 -1.03
N ARG A 44 22.64 -6.89 -0.96
CA ARG A 44 23.99 -6.93 -1.55
C ARG A 44 23.98 -7.36 -3.01
N LEU A 45 23.01 -6.82 -3.75
CA LEU A 45 22.82 -7.07 -5.19
C LEU A 45 23.35 -5.88 -5.99
N GLU A 46 23.95 -6.19 -7.13
CA GLU A 46 24.27 -5.19 -8.13
C GLU A 46 23.10 -4.95 -9.07
N GLY A 47 22.97 -3.73 -9.58
CA GLY A 47 21.85 -3.36 -10.44
C GLY A 47 21.72 -4.25 -11.69
N GLY A 48 22.84 -4.74 -12.24
CA GLY A 48 22.85 -5.63 -13.42
C GLY A 48 22.30 -7.03 -13.17
N GLN A 49 22.11 -7.44 -11.92
CA GLN A 49 21.51 -8.73 -11.56
C GLN A 49 19.96 -8.68 -11.57
N ILE A 50 19.37 -7.49 -11.63
CA ILE A 50 17.92 -7.30 -11.62
C ILE A 50 17.39 -7.54 -13.05
N GLY A 51 16.50 -8.52 -13.19
CA GLY A 51 15.84 -8.83 -14.46
C GLY A 51 14.74 -7.84 -14.81
N GLU A 52 13.98 -7.36 -13.83
CA GLU A 52 12.88 -6.39 -14.03
C GLU A 52 12.54 -5.64 -12.74
N VAL A 53 11.96 -4.43 -12.89
CA VAL A 53 11.33 -3.66 -11.81
C VAL A 53 9.87 -3.42 -12.13
N ILE A 54 8.96 -3.87 -11.24
CA ILE A 54 7.51 -3.71 -11.40
C ILE A 54 6.99 -2.85 -10.26
N LEU A 55 6.54 -1.62 -10.55
CA LEU A 55 5.99 -0.71 -9.54
C LEU A 55 4.56 -0.30 -9.86
N GLY A 56 3.71 -0.37 -8.83
CA GLY A 56 2.38 0.22 -8.86
C GLY A 56 2.44 1.73 -8.76
N GLN A 57 1.65 2.41 -9.59
CA GLN A 57 1.34 3.84 -9.45
C GLN A 57 -0.02 4.12 -10.09
N VAL A 58 -0.88 4.82 -9.38
CA VAL A 58 -2.26 5.08 -9.81
C VAL A 58 -2.36 6.46 -10.49
N LEU A 59 -1.80 7.47 -9.85
CA LEU A 59 -1.90 8.86 -10.29
C LEU A 59 -0.72 9.19 -11.22
N ALA A 60 -0.92 8.89 -12.51
CA ALA A 60 0.11 8.98 -13.52
C ALA A 60 -0.08 10.15 -14.51
N ALA A 61 -1.08 11.02 -14.30
CA ALA A 61 -1.32 12.17 -15.16
C ALA A 61 -0.16 13.17 -15.06
N GLY A 62 0.47 13.50 -16.19
CA GLY A 62 1.53 14.52 -16.27
C GLY A 62 2.88 14.13 -15.64
N VAL A 63 3.06 12.90 -15.15
CA VAL A 63 4.32 12.47 -14.51
C VAL A 63 5.40 11.97 -15.50
N GLY A 64 5.09 11.98 -16.78
CA GLY A 64 5.98 11.48 -17.84
C GLY A 64 5.80 9.98 -18.12
N GLN A 65 6.62 9.47 -19.05
CA GLN A 65 6.52 8.08 -19.48
C GLN A 65 6.97 7.13 -18.37
N ASN A 66 6.19 6.07 -18.14
CA ASN A 66 6.54 4.90 -17.32
C ASN A 66 7.26 5.27 -16.00
N PRO A 67 6.55 5.71 -14.97
CA PRO A 67 7.15 6.15 -13.71
C PRO A 67 8.04 5.09 -13.02
N ALA A 68 7.74 3.79 -13.19
CA ALA A 68 8.60 2.73 -12.69
C ALA A 68 9.96 2.74 -13.41
N ARG A 69 9.97 2.93 -14.74
CA ARG A 69 11.22 3.07 -15.49
C ARG A 69 12.02 4.32 -15.05
N GLN A 70 11.33 5.42 -14.76
CA GLN A 70 12.00 6.59 -14.19
C GLN A 70 12.69 6.28 -12.86
N ALA A 71 12.04 5.49 -11.98
CA ALA A 71 12.62 5.06 -10.72
C ALA A 71 13.87 4.17 -10.94
N VAL A 72 13.83 3.24 -11.91
CA VAL A 72 14.98 2.39 -12.31
C VAL A 72 16.18 3.25 -12.66
N ILE A 73 16.00 4.23 -13.55
CA ILE A 73 17.10 5.11 -14.00
C ILE A 73 17.60 6.00 -12.87
N LYS A 74 16.69 6.61 -12.10
CA LYS A 74 17.05 7.46 -10.96
C LYS A 74 17.76 6.67 -9.85
N ALA A 75 17.46 5.39 -9.70
CA ALA A 75 18.15 4.51 -8.77
C ALA A 75 19.57 4.12 -9.22
N GLY A 76 19.94 4.44 -10.46
CA GLY A 76 21.27 4.14 -11.00
C GLY A 76 21.42 2.70 -11.52
N LEU A 77 20.33 1.98 -11.78
CA LEU A 77 20.40 0.67 -12.41
C LEU A 77 20.82 0.80 -13.89
N PRO A 78 21.48 -0.21 -14.46
CA PRO A 78 21.83 -0.24 -15.88
C PRO A 78 20.62 -0.02 -16.80
N ASN A 79 20.83 0.61 -17.93
CA ASN A 79 19.79 0.84 -18.93
C ASN A 79 19.16 -0.46 -19.49
N SER A 80 19.84 -1.57 -19.36
CA SER A 80 19.34 -2.91 -19.73
C SER A 80 18.23 -3.44 -18.81
N VAL A 81 18.07 -2.91 -17.59
CA VAL A 81 17.04 -3.35 -16.67
C VAL A 81 15.68 -2.73 -17.05
N PRO A 82 14.70 -3.49 -17.51
CA PRO A 82 13.39 -2.98 -17.85
C PRO A 82 12.60 -2.54 -16.61
N GLY A 83 11.59 -1.70 -16.82
CA GLY A 83 10.67 -1.28 -15.78
C GLY A 83 9.24 -1.26 -16.28
N MET A 84 8.30 -1.73 -15.45
CA MET A 84 6.87 -1.73 -15.76
C MET A 84 6.09 -1.01 -14.68
N THR A 85 5.24 -0.07 -15.09
CA THR A 85 4.25 0.58 -14.20
C THR A 85 2.92 -0.13 -14.35
N ILE A 86 2.31 -0.51 -13.21
CA ILE A 86 0.97 -1.11 -13.21
C ILE A 86 -0.02 -0.27 -12.41
N ASN A 87 -1.28 -0.33 -12.80
CA ASN A 87 -2.39 0.27 -12.08
C ASN A 87 -3.47 -0.78 -11.81
N LYS A 88 -3.66 -1.10 -10.54
CA LYS A 88 -4.79 -1.84 -9.98
C LYS A 88 -5.33 -1.08 -8.76
N VAL A 89 -5.41 0.24 -8.88
CA VAL A 89 -5.80 1.16 -7.80
C VAL A 89 -5.04 0.82 -6.51
N CYS A 90 -5.69 0.75 -5.34
CA CYS A 90 -5.06 0.46 -4.04
C CYS A 90 -4.26 -0.85 -4.00
N GLY A 91 -4.62 -1.82 -4.84
CA GLY A 91 -3.95 -3.13 -4.92
C GLY A 91 -2.68 -3.17 -5.75
N SER A 92 -2.28 -2.07 -6.40
CA SER A 92 -1.17 -2.04 -7.36
C SER A 92 0.14 -2.58 -6.80
N GLY A 93 0.55 -2.10 -5.63
CA GLY A 93 1.81 -2.49 -5.00
C GLY A 93 1.87 -3.99 -4.64
N LEU A 94 0.78 -4.57 -4.14
CA LEU A 94 0.73 -6.01 -3.83
C LEU A 94 0.59 -6.85 -5.11
N LYS A 95 -0.13 -6.34 -6.12
CA LYS A 95 -0.23 -7.00 -7.43
C LYS A 95 1.12 -7.04 -8.15
N ALA A 96 1.96 -6.01 -8.01
CA ALA A 96 3.32 -6.03 -8.54
C ALA A 96 4.14 -7.20 -7.98
N VAL A 97 4.04 -7.47 -6.67
CA VAL A 97 4.71 -8.62 -6.04
C VAL A 97 4.17 -9.96 -6.58
N MET A 98 2.85 -10.04 -6.82
CA MET A 98 2.26 -11.24 -7.45
C MET A 98 2.76 -11.46 -8.88
N LEU A 99 2.93 -10.40 -9.67
CA LEU A 99 3.49 -10.46 -11.04
C LEU A 99 4.95 -10.87 -11.01
N ALA A 100 5.75 -10.33 -10.08
CA ALA A 100 7.13 -10.75 -9.87
C ALA A 100 7.24 -12.25 -9.59
N ALA A 101 6.37 -12.77 -8.70
CA ALA A 101 6.33 -14.20 -8.40
C ALA A 101 5.95 -15.06 -9.64
N GLN A 102 5.09 -14.53 -10.52
CA GLN A 102 4.72 -15.18 -11.78
C GLN A 102 5.88 -15.17 -12.78
N ALA A 103 6.50 -14.01 -13.01
CA ALA A 103 7.64 -13.86 -13.92
C ALA A 103 8.82 -14.78 -13.54
N ILE A 104 9.12 -14.89 -12.24
CA ILE A 104 10.19 -15.80 -11.76
C ILE A 104 9.80 -17.26 -11.94
N ARG A 105 8.54 -17.63 -11.66
CA ARG A 105 8.08 -19.02 -11.82
C ARG A 105 8.06 -19.47 -13.27
N ASP A 106 7.73 -18.54 -14.18
CA ASP A 106 7.68 -18.81 -15.63
C ASP A 106 9.06 -18.74 -16.30
N GLY A 107 10.07 -18.22 -15.61
CA GLY A 107 11.44 -18.11 -16.09
C GLY A 107 11.76 -16.84 -16.87
N ASP A 108 10.85 -15.87 -16.92
CA ASP A 108 11.07 -14.56 -17.59
C ASP A 108 12.16 -13.74 -16.89
N SER A 109 12.28 -13.87 -15.57
CA SER A 109 13.26 -13.15 -14.76
C SER A 109 13.73 -14.00 -13.58
N GLU A 110 14.99 -13.86 -13.17
CA GLU A 110 15.52 -14.53 -12.00
C GLU A 110 15.36 -13.71 -10.71
N ILE A 111 15.49 -12.39 -10.80
CA ILE A 111 15.40 -11.45 -9.67
C ILE A 111 14.54 -10.26 -10.11
N VAL A 112 13.48 -9.99 -9.36
CA VAL A 112 12.56 -8.90 -9.64
C VAL A 112 12.44 -8.01 -8.40
N ILE A 113 12.53 -6.68 -8.59
CA ILE A 113 12.12 -5.70 -7.59
C ILE A 113 10.67 -5.33 -7.85
N ALA A 114 9.79 -5.54 -6.86
CA ALA A 114 8.37 -5.33 -7.02
C ALA A 114 7.77 -4.56 -5.86
N GLY A 115 6.86 -3.64 -6.16
CA GLY A 115 6.21 -2.83 -5.14
C GLY A 115 5.34 -1.73 -5.71
N GLY A 116 5.42 -0.53 -5.12
CA GLY A 116 4.68 0.62 -5.60
C GLY A 116 5.22 1.93 -5.06
N GLN A 117 4.84 3.00 -5.73
CA GLN A 117 5.16 4.37 -5.41
C GLN A 117 3.95 5.26 -5.69
N GLU A 118 3.78 6.33 -4.93
CA GLU A 118 2.69 7.29 -5.14
C GLU A 118 3.06 8.65 -4.61
N SER A 119 2.65 9.70 -5.28
CA SER A 119 2.64 11.07 -4.77
C SER A 119 1.25 11.66 -5.04
N MET A 120 0.37 11.54 -4.05
CA MET A 120 -0.98 12.11 -4.16
C MET A 120 -0.93 13.64 -4.10
N SER A 121 0.07 14.18 -3.41
CA SER A 121 0.29 15.63 -3.32
C SER A 121 0.65 16.28 -4.65
N MET A 122 1.24 15.55 -5.60
CA MET A 122 1.62 16.06 -6.91
C MET A 122 0.60 15.76 -8.02
N SER A 123 -0.55 15.19 -7.67
CA SER A 123 -1.59 14.88 -8.63
C SER A 123 -2.16 16.17 -9.25
N PRO A 124 -2.12 16.34 -10.58
CA PRO A 124 -2.56 17.57 -11.22
C PRO A 124 -4.07 17.65 -11.40
N HIS A 125 -4.56 18.86 -11.62
CA HIS A 125 -5.88 19.04 -12.24
C HIS A 125 -5.76 18.88 -13.74
N VAL A 126 -6.74 18.21 -14.36
CA VAL A 126 -6.77 17.93 -15.80
C VAL A 126 -7.94 18.62 -16.47
N LEU A 127 -7.75 18.97 -17.71
CA LEU A 127 -8.75 19.65 -18.55
C LEU A 127 -9.24 18.68 -19.62
N ASN A 128 -10.38 18.01 -19.34
CA ASN A 128 -10.98 17.08 -20.27
C ASN A 128 -11.54 17.81 -21.50
N GLY A 129 -11.44 17.17 -22.68
CA GLY A 129 -11.94 17.73 -23.93
C GLY A 129 -11.11 18.91 -24.50
N SER A 130 -9.95 19.22 -23.90
CA SER A 130 -9.09 20.34 -24.32
C SER A 130 -8.60 20.26 -25.78
N ARG A 131 -8.52 19.06 -26.36
CA ARG A 131 -8.08 18.86 -27.75
C ARG A 131 -9.15 19.31 -28.77
N ASP A 132 -10.42 19.25 -28.40
CA ASP A 132 -11.54 19.68 -29.26
C ASP A 132 -11.81 21.18 -29.14
N GLY A 133 -11.24 21.83 -28.13
CA GLY A 133 -11.47 23.24 -27.82
C GLY A 133 -12.82 23.50 -27.16
N GLN A 134 -13.05 24.75 -26.74
CA GLN A 134 -14.30 25.21 -26.11
C GLN A 134 -14.90 26.33 -26.97
N ARG A 135 -16.01 26.07 -27.62
CA ARG A 135 -16.67 27.05 -28.49
C ARG A 135 -17.45 28.11 -27.72
N MET A 136 -18.02 27.74 -26.55
CA MET A 136 -18.82 28.63 -25.70
C MET A 136 -18.90 28.07 -24.29
N GLY A 137 -18.97 28.94 -23.28
CA GLY A 137 -19.04 28.60 -21.86
C GLY A 137 -17.67 28.36 -21.21
N ASP A 138 -17.69 27.99 -19.93
CA ASP A 138 -16.50 27.80 -19.12
C ASP A 138 -15.88 26.41 -19.29
N TRP A 139 -14.58 26.30 -19.11
CA TRP A 139 -13.90 25.03 -18.95
C TRP A 139 -13.88 24.60 -17.48
N LYS A 140 -14.22 23.33 -17.23
CA LYS A 140 -14.13 22.72 -15.92
C LYS A 140 -12.87 21.88 -15.82
N MET A 141 -11.95 22.27 -14.94
CA MET A 141 -10.83 21.42 -14.52
C MET A 141 -11.29 20.40 -13.50
N VAL A 142 -10.80 19.17 -13.62
CA VAL A 142 -11.10 18.08 -12.68
C VAL A 142 -9.82 17.66 -11.95
N ASP A 143 -9.96 17.36 -10.67
CA ASP A 143 -8.89 16.83 -9.83
C ASP A 143 -8.63 15.37 -10.19
N SER A 144 -7.46 15.08 -10.78
CA SER A 144 -7.11 13.72 -11.19
C SER A 144 -6.96 12.77 -10.01
N MET A 145 -6.59 13.26 -8.83
CA MET A 145 -6.53 12.43 -7.61
C MET A 145 -7.91 11.88 -7.26
N ILE A 146 -8.95 12.71 -7.37
CA ILE A 146 -10.33 12.29 -7.11
C ILE A 146 -10.80 11.36 -8.22
N VAL A 147 -10.73 11.79 -9.49
CA VAL A 147 -11.33 11.08 -10.63
C VAL A 147 -10.67 9.72 -10.85
N ASP A 148 -9.34 9.63 -10.76
CA ASP A 148 -8.60 8.40 -11.07
C ASP A 148 -8.36 7.51 -9.83
N GLY A 149 -8.39 8.09 -8.62
CA GLY A 149 -8.05 7.37 -7.39
C GLY A 149 -9.20 7.14 -6.41
N LEU A 150 -10.17 8.07 -6.32
CA LEU A 150 -11.12 8.14 -5.21
C LEU A 150 -12.59 8.18 -5.63
N TRP A 151 -12.88 8.05 -6.92
CA TRP A 151 -14.22 8.12 -7.48
C TRP A 151 -14.72 6.78 -7.98
N ASP A 152 -15.92 6.39 -7.58
CA ASP A 152 -16.62 5.24 -8.16
C ASP A 152 -17.28 5.67 -9.48
N VAL A 153 -16.65 5.30 -10.58
CA VAL A 153 -17.12 5.64 -11.93
C VAL A 153 -18.42 4.95 -12.33
N TYR A 154 -18.79 3.86 -11.68
CA TYR A 154 -19.99 3.09 -11.96
C TYR A 154 -21.21 3.71 -11.27
N ASN A 155 -21.05 4.15 -10.03
CA ASN A 155 -22.13 4.68 -9.21
C ASN A 155 -22.06 6.21 -9.04
N GLN A 156 -21.04 6.87 -9.62
CA GLN A 156 -20.90 8.33 -9.67
C GLN A 156 -20.84 9.00 -8.28
N TYR A 157 -20.02 8.46 -7.37
CA TYR A 157 -19.79 9.02 -6.06
C TYR A 157 -18.38 8.74 -5.54
N HIS A 158 -17.99 9.46 -4.49
CA HIS A 158 -16.69 9.28 -3.82
C HIS A 158 -16.60 7.93 -3.10
N MET A 159 -15.39 7.35 -3.00
CA MET A 159 -15.14 6.09 -2.30
C MET A 159 -15.66 6.09 -0.84
N GLY A 160 -15.75 7.25 -0.19
CA GLY A 160 -16.35 7.37 1.14
C GLY A 160 -17.82 6.92 1.20
N ILE A 161 -18.59 7.07 0.12
CA ILE A 161 -19.97 6.56 0.05
C ILE A 161 -19.97 5.01 0.00
N THR A 162 -18.97 4.38 -0.61
CA THR A 162 -18.85 2.92 -0.54
C THR A 162 -18.60 2.44 0.90
N ALA A 163 -17.90 3.21 1.71
CA ALA A 163 -17.70 2.92 3.12
C ALA A 163 -18.99 3.09 3.94
N GLU A 164 -19.81 4.11 3.65
CA GLU A 164 -21.16 4.24 4.23
C GLU A 164 -22.06 3.06 3.85
N ASN A 165 -22.00 2.60 2.57
CA ASN A 165 -22.72 1.41 2.15
C ASN A 165 -22.33 0.16 2.95
N VAL A 166 -21.03 -0.04 3.18
CA VAL A 166 -20.52 -1.14 4.01
C VAL A 166 -21.00 -0.98 5.45
N ALA A 167 -20.88 0.22 6.05
CA ALA A 167 -21.34 0.47 7.41
C ALA A 167 -22.82 0.11 7.58
N LYS A 168 -23.66 0.55 6.63
CA LYS A 168 -25.10 0.26 6.64
C LYS A 168 -25.41 -1.23 6.43
N GLN A 169 -24.78 -1.87 5.45
CA GLN A 169 -25.06 -3.27 5.10
C GLN A 169 -24.62 -4.25 6.19
N TYR A 170 -23.50 -3.97 6.86
CA TYR A 170 -22.90 -4.85 7.87
C TYR A 170 -23.19 -4.40 9.31
N GLY A 171 -23.99 -3.32 9.50
CA GLY A 171 -24.37 -2.84 10.82
C GLY A 171 -23.21 -2.26 11.63
N ILE A 172 -22.20 -1.66 10.96
CA ILE A 172 -21.03 -1.09 11.63
C ILE A 172 -21.37 0.30 12.15
N THR A 173 -21.42 0.48 13.46
CA THR A 173 -21.77 1.76 14.10
C THR A 173 -20.63 2.78 13.99
N ARG A 174 -20.95 4.05 14.22
CA ARG A 174 -19.98 5.14 14.29
C ARG A 174 -18.96 4.90 15.42
N GLU A 175 -19.42 4.44 16.57
CA GLU A 175 -18.60 4.17 17.75
C GLU A 175 -17.57 3.04 17.46
N ALA A 176 -17.98 1.99 16.76
CA ALA A 176 -17.08 0.91 16.35
C ALA A 176 -15.99 1.42 15.39
N GLN A 177 -16.36 2.28 14.45
CA GLN A 177 -15.42 2.90 13.52
C GLN A 177 -14.42 3.81 14.25
N ASP A 178 -14.88 4.67 15.13
CA ASP A 178 -14.03 5.59 15.89
C ASP A 178 -13.12 4.82 16.88
N ALA A 179 -13.61 3.73 17.49
CA ALA A 179 -12.79 2.86 18.34
C ALA A 179 -11.65 2.19 17.58
N LEU A 180 -11.92 1.70 16.36
CA LEU A 180 -10.88 1.13 15.49
C LEU A 180 -9.87 2.20 15.09
N ALA A 181 -10.33 3.38 14.70
CA ALA A 181 -9.46 4.50 14.30
C ALA A 181 -8.56 4.95 15.46
N LEU A 182 -9.11 5.08 16.67
CA LEU A 182 -8.34 5.40 17.87
C LEU A 182 -7.28 4.32 18.13
N ALA A 183 -7.67 3.04 18.09
CA ALA A 183 -6.75 1.93 18.30
C ALA A 183 -5.62 1.93 17.27
N SER A 184 -5.90 2.21 16.00
CA SER A 184 -4.90 2.33 14.93
C SER A 184 -3.90 3.45 15.23
N GLN A 185 -4.37 4.64 15.62
CA GLN A 185 -3.51 5.78 15.98
C GLN A 185 -2.62 5.47 17.21
N LEU A 186 -3.19 4.90 18.25
CA LEU A 186 -2.44 4.56 19.47
C LEU A 186 -1.38 3.50 19.21
N LYS A 187 -1.71 2.45 18.46
CA LYS A 187 -0.75 1.41 18.05
C LYS A 187 0.39 2.00 17.22
N ALA A 188 0.06 2.85 16.22
CA ALA A 188 1.08 3.45 15.36
C ALA A 188 1.99 4.41 16.13
N ALA A 189 1.44 5.23 17.01
CA ALA A 189 2.22 6.13 17.86
C ALA A 189 3.18 5.36 18.77
N ALA A 190 2.70 4.31 19.45
CA ALA A 190 3.51 3.45 20.29
C ALA A 190 4.60 2.70 19.49
N ALA A 191 4.26 2.18 18.31
CA ALA A 191 5.20 1.51 17.44
C ALA A 191 6.31 2.46 16.94
N GLN A 192 5.97 3.69 16.55
CA GLN A 192 6.94 4.70 16.12
C GLN A 192 7.86 5.10 17.27
N GLU A 193 7.32 5.31 18.47
CA GLU A 193 8.09 5.67 19.66
C GLU A 193 9.06 4.53 20.08
N ALA A 194 8.58 3.28 20.02
CA ALA A 194 9.40 2.10 20.29
C ALA A 194 10.38 1.76 19.15
N GLY A 195 10.43 2.54 18.06
CA GLY A 195 11.34 2.33 16.93
C GLY A 195 11.02 1.08 16.09
N ARG A 196 9.78 0.56 16.15
CA ARG A 196 9.39 -0.65 15.42
C ARG A 196 9.56 -0.52 13.90
N PHE A 197 9.47 0.70 13.35
CA PHE A 197 9.57 0.97 11.92
C PHE A 197 11.01 1.25 11.43
N LYS A 198 12.03 1.30 12.30
CA LYS A 198 13.41 1.69 11.93
C LYS A 198 14.02 0.80 10.85
N ASP A 199 13.77 -0.52 10.91
CA ASP A 199 14.39 -1.48 9.99
C ASP A 199 13.71 -1.48 8.61
N GLU A 200 12.47 -1.03 8.54
CA GLU A 200 11.70 -1.01 7.29
C GLU A 200 11.79 0.32 6.54
N ILE A 201 11.95 1.44 7.27
CA ILE A 201 11.99 2.78 6.69
C ILE A 201 13.38 3.09 6.12
N VAL A 202 13.38 3.58 4.88
CA VAL A 202 14.54 4.18 4.21
C VAL A 202 14.51 5.68 4.50
N PRO A 203 15.52 6.23 5.20
CA PRO A 203 15.63 7.68 5.35
C PRO A 203 15.76 8.36 3.99
N PHE A 204 14.92 9.35 3.72
CA PHE A 204 14.90 10.09 2.47
C PHE A 204 15.40 11.52 2.68
N SER A 205 16.42 11.91 1.93
CA SER A 205 17.03 13.24 2.01
C SER A 205 16.33 14.22 1.08
N ILE A 206 15.80 15.31 1.63
CA ILE A 206 15.09 16.35 0.88
C ILE A 206 15.96 17.59 0.84
N ALA A 207 16.42 17.94 -0.38
CA ALA A 207 17.20 19.14 -0.57
C ALA A 207 16.39 20.39 -0.18
N GLN A 208 17.03 21.31 0.52
CA GLN A 208 16.47 22.61 0.89
C GLN A 208 17.00 23.69 -0.04
N LYS A 209 16.21 24.77 -0.25
CA LYS A 209 16.68 25.93 -1.00
C LYS A 209 17.88 26.62 -0.33
N LYS A 210 17.97 26.54 0.99
CA LYS A 210 19.09 27.04 1.82
C LYS A 210 19.23 26.13 3.04
N GLY A 211 20.47 25.86 3.46
CA GLY A 211 20.78 25.00 4.61
C GLY A 211 20.96 23.53 4.25
N ASP A 212 21.10 22.69 5.27
CA ASP A 212 21.30 21.27 5.11
C ASP A 212 20.01 20.54 4.66
N PRO A 213 20.13 19.42 3.94
CA PRO A 213 18.98 18.61 3.57
C PRO A 213 18.20 18.14 4.82
N VAL A 214 16.87 18.11 4.72
CA VAL A 214 16.02 17.51 5.75
C VAL A 214 15.94 16.02 5.54
N LEU A 215 16.25 15.25 6.58
CA LEU A 215 16.12 13.80 6.56
C LEU A 215 14.71 13.40 6.98
N PHE A 216 13.92 12.87 6.04
CA PHE A 216 12.58 12.36 6.27
C PHE A 216 12.64 10.87 6.58
N SER A 217 12.39 10.47 7.83
CA SER A 217 12.60 9.10 8.32
C SER A 217 11.52 8.61 9.31
N ALA A 218 10.43 9.36 9.45
CA ALA A 218 9.32 8.99 10.32
C ALA A 218 7.97 9.25 9.63
N ASP A 219 6.99 8.36 9.83
CA ASP A 219 5.65 8.51 9.27
C ASP A 219 4.99 9.78 9.82
N GLU A 220 4.66 10.70 8.91
CA GLU A 220 4.23 12.06 9.23
C GLU A 220 2.74 12.16 9.56
N PHE A 221 1.95 11.16 9.16
CA PHE A 221 0.49 11.20 9.27
C PHE A 221 -0.01 10.78 10.66
N ILE A 222 0.80 10.06 11.45
CA ILE A 222 0.44 9.58 12.79
C ILE A 222 0.09 10.77 13.71
N ASN A 223 -1.14 10.77 14.23
CA ASN A 223 -1.64 11.85 15.09
C ASN A 223 -1.70 11.43 16.56
N LYS A 224 -0.67 11.75 17.30
CA LYS A 224 -0.55 11.45 18.75
C LYS A 224 -1.59 12.15 19.63
N ARG A 225 -2.36 13.12 19.10
CA ARG A 225 -3.39 13.86 19.84
C ARG A 225 -4.79 13.30 19.62
N THR A 226 -4.94 12.21 18.88
CA THR A 226 -6.24 11.57 18.66
C THR A 226 -6.79 11.03 19.99
N SER A 227 -8.04 11.39 20.31
CA SER A 227 -8.78 10.86 21.46
C SER A 227 -10.20 10.44 21.04
N ALA A 228 -10.88 9.68 21.90
CA ALA A 228 -12.25 9.27 21.65
C ALA A 228 -13.20 10.48 21.51
N GLU A 229 -13.02 11.51 22.36
CA GLU A 229 -13.81 12.73 22.33
C GLU A 229 -13.57 13.53 21.05
N ALA A 230 -12.30 13.61 20.59
CA ALA A 230 -11.95 14.30 19.35
C ALA A 230 -12.58 13.61 18.14
N LEU A 231 -12.57 12.28 18.08
CA LEU A 231 -13.20 11.50 17.01
C LEU A 231 -14.72 11.65 17.03
N ALA A 232 -15.36 11.50 18.19
CA ALA A 232 -16.82 11.64 18.36
C ALA A 232 -17.33 13.03 17.93
N GLY A 233 -16.53 14.08 18.11
CA GLY A 233 -16.84 15.46 17.70
C GLY A 233 -16.76 15.71 16.19
N LEU A 234 -16.23 14.81 15.38
CA LEU A 234 -16.09 15.00 13.94
C LEU A 234 -17.43 14.81 13.22
N ARG A 235 -17.67 15.69 12.23
CA ARG A 235 -18.85 15.57 11.35
C ARG A 235 -18.61 14.51 10.27
N PRO A 236 -19.66 13.81 9.83
CA PRO A 236 -19.60 12.96 8.65
C PRO A 236 -19.06 13.73 7.43
N ALA A 237 -18.18 13.07 6.65
CA ALA A 237 -17.45 13.72 5.57
C ALA A 237 -18.12 13.55 4.19
N PHE A 238 -18.85 12.47 3.97
CA PHE A 238 -19.36 12.08 2.65
C PHE A 238 -20.88 12.09 2.55
N ASP A 239 -21.56 11.68 3.61
CA ASP A 239 -23.02 11.74 3.75
C ASP A 239 -23.36 12.44 5.06
N LYS A 240 -24.23 13.47 5.02
CA LYS A 240 -24.63 14.23 6.22
C LYS A 240 -25.27 13.37 7.31
N ALA A 241 -25.94 12.29 6.92
CA ALA A 241 -26.54 11.29 7.82
C ALA A 241 -25.65 10.07 8.04
N GLY A 242 -24.42 10.11 7.54
CA GLY A 242 -23.47 9.00 7.58
C GLY A 242 -22.65 8.94 8.86
N SER A 243 -21.70 8.03 8.85
CA SER A 243 -20.83 7.70 10.00
C SER A 243 -19.33 7.84 9.69
N VAL A 244 -18.96 7.92 8.41
CA VAL A 244 -17.57 8.04 7.97
C VAL A 244 -17.09 9.48 8.09
N THR A 245 -15.98 9.68 8.80
CA THR A 245 -15.39 11.00 9.07
C THR A 245 -13.94 11.07 8.58
N ALA A 246 -13.36 12.25 8.59
CA ALA A 246 -11.93 12.42 8.33
C ALA A 246 -11.03 11.73 9.37
N GLY A 247 -11.56 11.41 10.57
CA GLY A 247 -10.79 10.74 11.62
C GLY A 247 -10.86 9.21 11.57
N ASN A 248 -11.86 8.63 10.90
CA ASN A 248 -12.04 7.19 10.76
C ASN A 248 -11.91 6.70 9.31
N ALA A 249 -11.28 7.51 8.46
CA ALA A 249 -10.85 7.21 7.11
C ALA A 249 -9.32 7.33 7.00
N SER A 250 -8.71 6.63 6.05
CA SER A 250 -7.29 6.81 5.73
C SER A 250 -7.02 8.17 5.10
N GLY A 251 -5.78 8.63 5.20
CA GLY A 251 -5.35 9.90 4.61
C GLY A 251 -5.01 9.81 3.12
N LEU A 252 -4.78 11.00 2.55
CA LEU A 252 -4.11 11.20 1.27
C LEU A 252 -2.62 11.31 1.55
N ASN A 253 -1.79 10.49 0.90
CA ASN A 253 -0.41 10.32 1.33
C ASN A 253 0.56 10.13 0.17
N ASP A 254 1.84 10.33 0.47
CA ASP A 254 2.96 10.15 -0.46
C ASP A 254 3.90 9.07 0.11
N GLY A 255 4.42 8.18 -0.73
CA GLY A 255 5.33 7.14 -0.27
C GLY A 255 5.65 6.09 -1.31
N ALA A 256 6.64 5.25 -1.00
CA ALA A 256 7.01 4.10 -1.81
C ALA A 256 7.37 2.91 -0.92
N ALA A 257 7.15 1.71 -1.44
CA ALA A 257 7.52 0.45 -0.81
C ALA A 257 7.82 -0.61 -1.86
N ALA A 258 8.86 -1.41 -1.67
CA ALA A 258 9.18 -2.51 -2.57
C ALA A 258 9.88 -3.65 -1.85
N VAL A 259 9.92 -4.80 -2.51
CA VAL A 259 10.59 -6.02 -2.07
C VAL A 259 11.44 -6.60 -3.20
N VAL A 260 12.47 -7.37 -2.85
CA VAL A 260 13.25 -8.18 -3.80
C VAL A 260 12.70 -9.59 -3.78
N VAL A 261 12.31 -10.09 -4.94
CA VAL A 261 11.70 -11.42 -5.12
C VAL A 261 12.60 -12.27 -6.03
N MET A 262 12.80 -13.53 -5.67
CA MET A 262 13.53 -14.52 -6.46
C MET A 262 13.12 -15.94 -6.08
N SER A 263 13.66 -16.95 -6.78
CA SER A 263 13.50 -18.35 -6.34
C SER A 263 14.37 -18.66 -5.12
N ALA A 264 13.97 -19.63 -4.30
CA ALA A 264 14.77 -20.10 -3.18
C ALA A 264 16.13 -20.65 -3.63
N ALA A 265 16.18 -21.30 -4.80
CA ALA A 265 17.43 -21.73 -5.42
C ALA A 265 18.37 -20.56 -5.72
N LYS A 266 17.85 -19.46 -6.30
CA LYS A 266 18.64 -18.26 -6.59
C LYS A 266 19.12 -17.58 -5.32
N ALA A 267 18.27 -17.47 -4.29
CA ALA A 267 18.64 -16.92 -2.98
C ALA A 267 19.79 -17.72 -2.35
N SER A 268 19.69 -19.06 -2.37
CA SER A 268 20.73 -19.96 -1.88
C SER A 268 22.06 -19.79 -2.65
N ALA A 269 22.00 -19.72 -3.97
CA ALA A 269 23.19 -19.52 -4.81
C ALA A 269 23.89 -18.19 -4.55
N LEU A 270 23.15 -17.16 -4.13
CA LEU A 270 23.69 -15.85 -3.76
C LEU A 270 24.02 -15.72 -2.25
N GLY A 271 23.83 -16.78 -1.46
CA GLY A 271 24.07 -16.76 -0.01
C GLY A 271 23.10 -15.84 0.75
N LEU A 272 21.90 -15.61 0.21
CA LEU A 272 20.89 -14.74 0.81
C LEU A 272 19.91 -15.55 1.67
N THR A 273 19.60 -15.01 2.85
CA THR A 273 18.58 -15.58 3.73
C THR A 273 17.22 -14.98 3.39
N PRO A 274 16.22 -15.78 2.99
CA PRO A 274 14.88 -15.29 2.78
C PRO A 274 14.25 -14.71 4.05
N LEU A 275 13.54 -13.58 3.90
CA LEU A 275 12.66 -13.03 4.95
C LEU A 275 11.42 -13.91 5.12
N ALA A 276 10.85 -14.36 3.98
CA ALA A 276 9.72 -15.28 3.92
C ALA A 276 9.58 -15.87 2.51
N ARG A 277 8.88 -17.01 2.38
CA ARG A 277 8.37 -17.50 1.10
C ARG A 277 6.96 -16.95 0.84
N ILE A 278 6.61 -16.75 -0.41
CA ILE A 278 5.23 -16.46 -0.83
C ILE A 278 4.48 -17.79 -0.88
N ALA A 279 3.59 -18.02 0.11
CA ALA A 279 2.84 -19.26 0.19
C ALA A 279 1.71 -19.31 -0.84
N SER A 280 0.98 -18.21 -0.98
CA SER A 280 -0.06 -18.06 -1.99
C SER A 280 -0.41 -16.60 -2.24
N TYR A 281 -1.24 -16.36 -3.25
CA TYR A 281 -1.89 -15.07 -3.48
C TYR A 281 -3.19 -15.22 -4.26
N ALA A 282 -4.08 -14.24 -4.15
CA ALA A 282 -5.33 -14.21 -4.89
C ALA A 282 -5.79 -12.78 -5.20
N SER A 283 -6.57 -12.66 -6.27
CA SER A 283 -7.39 -11.49 -6.57
C SER A 283 -8.85 -11.93 -6.62
N ALA A 284 -9.75 -11.03 -6.24
CA ALA A 284 -11.19 -11.23 -6.32
C ALA A 284 -11.89 -9.97 -6.81
N GLY A 285 -13.06 -10.12 -7.39
CA GLY A 285 -14.00 -9.06 -7.73
C GLY A 285 -15.28 -9.20 -6.92
N LEU A 286 -15.97 -8.07 -6.69
CA LEU A 286 -17.27 -7.98 -6.01
C LEU A 286 -18.00 -6.71 -6.46
N ASP A 287 -19.21 -6.48 -5.93
CA ASP A 287 -19.98 -5.27 -6.24
C ASP A 287 -19.18 -4.00 -5.87
N PRO A 288 -18.95 -3.07 -6.82
CA PRO A 288 -18.28 -1.80 -6.56
C PRO A 288 -18.87 -1.00 -5.40
N LYS A 289 -20.19 -1.07 -5.18
CA LYS A 289 -20.87 -0.36 -4.10
C LYS A 289 -20.35 -0.68 -2.70
N ILE A 290 -19.77 -1.86 -2.54
CA ILE A 290 -19.19 -2.36 -1.28
C ILE A 290 -17.74 -2.79 -1.47
N MET A 291 -16.97 -2.04 -2.28
CA MET A 291 -15.58 -2.37 -2.61
C MET A 291 -14.72 -2.66 -1.38
N GLY A 292 -15.05 -2.05 -0.23
CA GLY A 292 -14.39 -2.25 1.04
C GLY A 292 -14.32 -3.71 1.50
N MET A 293 -15.26 -4.55 1.05
CA MET A 293 -15.30 -5.98 1.36
C MET A 293 -14.36 -6.85 0.49
N GLY A 294 -13.63 -6.24 -0.44
CA GLY A 294 -12.66 -6.93 -1.31
C GLY A 294 -11.68 -7.86 -0.62
N PRO A 295 -11.15 -7.53 0.57
CA PRO A 295 -10.28 -8.44 1.32
C PRO A 295 -10.90 -9.80 1.64
N VAL A 296 -12.21 -9.87 1.89
CA VAL A 296 -12.89 -11.11 2.29
C VAL A 296 -12.76 -12.21 1.22
N PRO A 297 -13.27 -12.04 -0.01
CA PRO A 297 -13.13 -13.07 -1.04
C PRO A 297 -11.66 -13.30 -1.46
N ALA A 298 -10.83 -12.25 -1.44
CA ALA A 298 -9.42 -12.39 -1.79
C ALA A 298 -8.63 -13.19 -0.75
N ALA A 299 -8.81 -12.89 0.55
CA ALA A 299 -8.16 -13.62 1.64
C ALA A 299 -8.64 -15.06 1.73
N ARG A 300 -9.97 -15.32 1.65
CA ARG A 300 -10.50 -16.70 1.63
C ARG A 300 -9.85 -17.53 0.53
N LYS A 301 -9.77 -16.99 -0.69
CA LYS A 301 -9.13 -17.67 -1.81
C LYS A 301 -7.62 -17.85 -1.65
N ALA A 302 -6.92 -16.89 -1.05
CA ALA A 302 -5.49 -17.02 -0.77
C ALA A 302 -5.23 -18.07 0.31
N LEU A 303 -6.01 -18.08 1.39
CA LEU A 303 -5.91 -19.07 2.47
C LEU A 303 -6.20 -20.48 1.95
N GLU A 304 -7.25 -20.67 1.16
CA GLU A 304 -7.57 -21.94 0.50
C GLU A 304 -6.39 -22.47 -0.32
N ARG A 305 -5.77 -21.62 -1.14
CA ARG A 305 -4.59 -21.99 -1.95
C ARG A 305 -3.37 -22.34 -1.12
N ALA A 306 -3.23 -21.73 0.06
CA ALA A 306 -2.15 -22.06 1.00
C ALA A 306 -2.45 -23.32 1.84
N GLY A 307 -3.69 -23.80 1.81
CA GLY A 307 -4.16 -24.87 2.71
C GLY A 307 -4.28 -24.40 4.17
N TRP A 308 -4.54 -23.09 4.39
CA TRP A 308 -4.62 -22.51 5.73
C TRP A 308 -6.03 -22.07 6.08
N LYS A 309 -6.30 -22.03 7.38
CA LYS A 309 -7.49 -21.43 7.98
C LYS A 309 -7.15 -20.04 8.55
N PRO A 310 -8.12 -19.14 8.73
CA PRO A 310 -7.87 -17.84 9.37
C PRO A 310 -7.18 -17.94 10.73
N GLN A 311 -7.46 -19.02 11.51
CA GLN A 311 -6.89 -19.27 12.83
C GLN A 311 -5.40 -19.65 12.80
N ASP A 312 -4.90 -20.12 11.65
CA ASP A 312 -3.49 -20.48 11.47
C ASP A 312 -2.57 -19.25 11.33
N LEU A 313 -3.16 -18.07 11.12
CA LEU A 313 -2.40 -16.83 10.94
C LEU A 313 -1.86 -16.31 12.27
N ASP A 314 -0.60 -15.91 12.25
CA ASP A 314 0.07 -15.28 13.40
C ASP A 314 0.00 -13.76 13.34
N LEU A 315 0.10 -13.17 12.14
CA LEU A 315 0.01 -11.73 11.89
C LEU A 315 -0.75 -11.42 10.61
N LEU A 316 -1.50 -10.32 10.65
CA LEU A 316 -2.33 -9.84 9.55
C LEU A 316 -2.09 -8.33 9.35
N GLU A 317 -1.81 -7.95 8.12
CA GLU A 317 -1.80 -6.56 7.69
C GLU A 317 -2.94 -6.34 6.70
N ILE A 318 -4.03 -5.77 7.17
CA ILE A 318 -5.25 -5.50 6.41
C ILE A 318 -5.38 -3.99 6.25
N ASN A 319 -5.35 -3.50 5.02
CA ASN A 319 -5.37 -2.08 4.79
C ASN A 319 -6.67 -1.43 5.29
N GLU A 320 -6.53 -0.39 6.09
CA GLU A 320 -7.63 0.39 6.66
C GLU A 320 -7.94 1.58 5.74
N ALA A 321 -8.55 1.34 4.58
CA ALA A 321 -9.00 2.44 3.73
C ALA A 321 -10.06 3.29 4.45
N PHE A 322 -10.95 2.62 5.18
CA PHE A 322 -11.97 3.20 6.06
C PHE A 322 -12.16 2.27 7.27
N ALA A 323 -12.41 2.83 8.45
CA ALA A 323 -12.70 2.04 9.64
C ALA A 323 -13.96 1.18 9.48
N ALA A 324 -14.99 1.70 8.80
CA ALA A 324 -16.21 0.95 8.47
C ALA A 324 -15.88 -0.36 7.73
N GLN A 325 -15.03 -0.26 6.71
CA GLN A 325 -14.58 -1.42 5.93
C GLN A 325 -13.73 -2.36 6.78
N ALA A 326 -12.78 -1.83 7.58
CA ALA A 326 -11.90 -2.67 8.40
C ALA A 326 -12.67 -3.46 9.45
N CYS A 327 -13.66 -2.84 10.12
CA CYS A 327 -14.57 -3.50 11.05
C CYS A 327 -15.36 -4.62 10.37
N ALA A 328 -15.97 -4.34 9.21
CA ALA A 328 -16.77 -5.31 8.48
C ALA A 328 -15.95 -6.51 7.98
N VAL A 329 -14.72 -6.26 7.47
CA VAL A 329 -13.80 -7.32 7.05
C VAL A 329 -13.40 -8.21 8.23
N ASN A 330 -13.07 -7.62 9.39
CA ASN A 330 -12.73 -8.36 10.60
C ASN A 330 -13.90 -9.23 11.06
N GLN A 331 -15.12 -8.69 11.05
CA GLN A 331 -16.35 -9.42 11.39
C GLN A 331 -16.59 -10.62 10.46
N GLU A 332 -16.51 -10.40 9.14
CA GLU A 332 -16.77 -11.43 8.13
C GLU A 332 -15.71 -12.53 8.07
N MET A 333 -14.47 -12.21 8.38
CA MET A 333 -13.38 -13.18 8.38
C MET A 333 -13.26 -13.95 9.67
N GLY A 334 -13.75 -13.43 10.80
CA GLY A 334 -13.73 -14.11 12.11
C GLY A 334 -12.31 -14.43 12.59
N TRP A 335 -11.31 -13.70 12.15
CA TRP A 335 -9.93 -13.86 12.63
C TRP A 335 -9.68 -13.11 13.95
N ASP A 336 -8.57 -13.44 14.60
CA ASP A 336 -8.17 -12.78 15.83
C ASP A 336 -7.71 -11.35 15.56
N THR A 337 -8.53 -10.37 15.94
CA THR A 337 -8.26 -8.94 15.73
C THR A 337 -7.06 -8.42 16.51
N SER A 338 -6.61 -9.14 17.56
CA SER A 338 -5.38 -8.77 18.29
C SER A 338 -4.11 -8.96 17.45
N LYS A 339 -4.19 -9.76 16.38
CA LYS A 339 -3.13 -10.03 15.41
C LYS A 339 -3.19 -9.10 14.19
N VAL A 340 -4.25 -8.28 14.06
CA VAL A 340 -4.46 -7.39 12.92
C VAL A 340 -3.82 -6.03 13.18
N ASN A 341 -3.00 -5.57 12.24
CA ASN A 341 -2.40 -4.25 12.24
C ASN A 341 -1.81 -3.90 13.61
N VAL A 342 -0.93 -4.76 14.10
CA VAL A 342 -0.40 -4.70 15.47
C VAL A 342 0.42 -3.43 15.75
N ASN A 343 0.88 -2.77 14.70
CA ASN A 343 1.59 -1.50 14.73
C ASN A 343 0.76 -0.32 14.18
N GLY A 344 -0.57 -0.46 14.15
CA GLY A 344 -1.47 0.49 13.49
C GLY A 344 -1.57 0.24 11.99
N GLY A 345 -2.60 0.79 11.36
CA GLY A 345 -2.89 0.62 9.93
C GLY A 345 -2.96 1.96 9.18
N ALA A 346 -3.59 1.96 8.02
CA ALA A 346 -3.58 3.11 7.11
C ALA A 346 -4.31 4.35 7.63
N ILE A 347 -5.23 4.22 8.57
CA ILE A 347 -5.88 5.36 9.24
C ILE A 347 -4.83 6.20 9.99
N ALA A 348 -3.81 5.55 10.55
CA ALA A 348 -2.74 6.22 11.28
C ALA A 348 -1.49 6.47 10.43
N ILE A 349 -1.02 5.46 9.69
CA ILE A 349 0.24 5.53 8.93
C ILE A 349 0.04 6.26 7.61
N GLY A 350 -1.13 6.07 6.97
CA GLY A 350 -1.46 6.66 5.67
C GLY A 350 -1.64 5.64 4.54
N HIS A 351 -2.21 6.12 3.41
CA HIS A 351 -2.60 5.30 2.27
C HIS A 351 -2.13 5.87 0.93
N PRO A 352 -0.80 5.88 0.64
CA PRO A 352 -0.30 6.19 -0.69
C PRO A 352 -0.73 5.09 -1.67
N ILE A 353 -1.85 5.33 -2.41
CA ILE A 353 -2.67 4.26 -3.02
C ILE A 353 -1.88 3.26 -3.86
N GLY A 354 -1.01 3.70 -4.75
CA GLY A 354 -0.20 2.81 -5.59
C GLY A 354 0.86 2.01 -4.83
N ALA A 355 1.33 2.53 -3.69
CA ALA A 355 2.35 1.90 -2.85
C ALA A 355 1.78 1.01 -1.75
N SER A 356 0.55 1.25 -1.31
CA SER A 356 -0.02 0.71 -0.07
C SER A 356 0.03 -0.81 0.02
N GLY A 357 -0.21 -1.52 -1.09
CA GLY A 357 -0.20 -2.97 -1.09
C GLY A 357 1.16 -3.56 -0.72
N CYS A 358 2.25 -2.94 -1.19
CA CYS A 358 3.59 -3.35 -0.78
C CYS A 358 3.98 -2.76 0.58
N ARG A 359 3.49 -1.55 0.94
CA ARG A 359 3.71 -0.94 2.25
C ARG A 359 3.27 -1.88 3.38
N ILE A 360 2.06 -2.42 3.30
CA ILE A 360 1.56 -3.36 4.32
C ILE A 360 2.34 -4.68 4.32
N LEU A 361 2.77 -5.18 3.16
CA LEU A 361 3.60 -6.37 3.07
C LEU A 361 4.97 -6.15 3.73
N VAL A 362 5.62 -5.00 3.51
CA VAL A 362 6.90 -4.65 4.14
C VAL A 362 6.75 -4.64 5.66
N THR A 363 5.73 -3.97 6.19
CA THR A 363 5.47 -3.94 7.64
C THR A 363 5.20 -5.35 8.18
N LEU A 364 4.40 -6.17 7.49
CA LEU A 364 4.13 -7.56 7.86
C LEU A 364 5.43 -8.36 7.99
N LEU A 365 6.31 -8.31 6.98
CA LEU A 365 7.56 -9.08 6.96
C LEU A 365 8.49 -8.69 8.11
N HIS A 366 8.68 -7.39 8.35
CA HIS A 366 9.53 -6.92 9.43
C HIS A 366 8.95 -7.25 10.81
N GLU A 367 7.64 -7.18 10.98
CA GLU A 367 6.99 -7.50 12.25
C GLU A 367 6.97 -9.01 12.50
N MET A 368 6.81 -9.83 11.46
CA MET A 368 6.95 -11.30 11.58
C MET A 368 8.34 -11.71 12.09
N ILE A 369 9.39 -11.03 11.60
CA ILE A 369 10.77 -11.28 12.08
C ILE A 369 10.88 -10.91 13.57
N LYS A 370 10.39 -9.75 13.96
CA LYS A 370 10.48 -9.24 15.34
C LYS A 370 9.71 -10.04 16.38
N ARG A 371 8.66 -10.76 15.93
CA ARG A 371 7.81 -11.59 16.81
C ARG A 371 8.04 -13.09 16.64
N ASP A 372 8.97 -13.49 15.78
CA ASP A 372 9.14 -14.89 15.34
C ASP A 372 7.83 -15.54 14.85
N ALA A 373 6.99 -14.74 14.21
CA ALA A 373 5.74 -15.19 13.62
C ALA A 373 6.01 -16.00 12.33
N ARG A 374 5.22 -17.05 12.08
CA ARG A 374 5.44 -17.99 10.99
C ARG A 374 4.55 -17.74 9.78
N LYS A 375 3.26 -17.48 10.00
CA LYS A 375 2.26 -17.33 8.94
C LYS A 375 1.65 -15.94 8.96
N GLY A 376 1.73 -15.25 7.83
CA GLY A 376 1.19 -13.90 7.71
C GLY A 376 0.36 -13.72 6.44
N ILE A 377 -0.53 -12.72 6.46
CA ILE A 377 -1.32 -12.29 5.31
C ILE A 377 -1.32 -10.76 5.19
N ALA A 378 -1.14 -10.28 3.96
CA ALA A 378 -1.39 -8.89 3.58
C ALA A 378 -2.60 -8.84 2.64
N SER A 379 -3.56 -7.95 2.88
CA SER A 379 -4.76 -7.82 2.03
C SER A 379 -5.30 -6.41 1.96
N LEU A 380 -5.88 -6.04 0.80
CA LEU A 380 -6.48 -4.72 0.56
C LEU A 380 -7.79 -4.84 -0.19
N CYS A 381 -8.70 -3.90 0.11
CA CYS A 381 -9.79 -3.53 -0.79
C CYS A 381 -9.27 -2.62 -1.90
N ILE A 382 -10.01 -2.58 -3.00
CA ILE A 382 -9.61 -1.86 -4.21
C ILE A 382 -10.85 -1.19 -4.80
N GLY A 383 -10.73 0.09 -5.12
CA GLY A 383 -11.77 0.84 -5.83
C GLY A 383 -12.21 0.11 -7.11
N GLY A 384 -13.50 0.20 -7.43
CA GLY A 384 -14.11 -0.55 -8.53
C GLY A 384 -14.57 -1.98 -8.16
N GLY A 385 -14.59 -2.33 -6.87
CA GLY A 385 -15.12 -3.61 -6.38
C GLY A 385 -14.14 -4.77 -6.57
N MET A 386 -12.95 -4.65 -6.02
CA MET A 386 -11.93 -5.70 -6.08
C MET A 386 -11.23 -5.89 -4.73
N GLY A 387 -10.50 -6.98 -4.61
CA GLY A 387 -9.58 -7.26 -3.51
C GLY A 387 -8.35 -8.03 -3.95
N VAL A 388 -7.28 -7.90 -3.21
CA VAL A 388 -6.06 -8.72 -3.33
C VAL A 388 -5.62 -9.20 -1.96
N ALA A 389 -5.04 -10.40 -1.91
CA ALA A 389 -4.40 -10.95 -0.74
C ALA A 389 -3.15 -11.74 -1.12
N LEU A 390 -2.14 -11.71 -0.27
CA LEU A 390 -0.90 -12.47 -0.41
C LEU A 390 -0.53 -13.03 0.97
N THR A 391 -0.26 -14.33 1.02
CA THR A 391 0.18 -15.04 2.23
C THR A 391 1.68 -15.32 2.17
N VAL A 392 2.33 -15.17 3.31
CA VAL A 392 3.77 -15.41 3.47
C VAL A 392 4.03 -16.35 4.63
N GLU A 393 5.11 -17.11 4.54
CA GLU A 393 5.53 -18.07 5.56
C GLU A 393 7.04 -18.00 5.80
N ARG A 394 7.44 -18.06 7.08
CA ARG A 394 8.84 -18.09 7.54
C ARG A 394 9.25 -19.47 8.04
#